data_adb09763fe6777d917b60380d2270b79
#
_entry.id   adb09763fe6777d917b60380d2270b79
#
_cell.length_a   1.000
_cell.length_b   1.000
_cell.length_c   1.000
_cell.angle_alpha   90.00
_cell.angle_beta   90.00
_cell.angle_gamma   90.00
#
_symmetry.space_group_name_H-M   'P 1'
#
loop_
_entity.id
_entity.type
_entity.pdbx_description
1 polymer ?
#
loop_
_entity_poly.entity_id
_entity_poly.type
_entity_poly.pdbx_seq_one_letter_code
_entity_poly.pdbx_strand_id
1 'polypeptide(L)'
;MYNHINEEMLFKYFRGETTEDENTNIDKWLQASDSNRKRFRNTFSIFEALALTAAENSYANSGRGQKRSTIRTIIIAAANIAAVVAIFFGAIKISEKTVSNKLSGTLTSIEVPAGQQLDITLSDGTTVKLNSGARLSYPVVFSKKQRTVNLTGEAYFSVTHDKNLPFVVKTFASDIKVLGTKFNVIAEESSKDFSVSLIEGSVRVGNSEESLLLKPNETASLIGGHLAKTTGQSARDILWTKGIIEIGGISFSDLMAKFEKSFGVRIIIDRPAAPALNCTGGEIRINDGIDYALKVLQHLSDFSYERSADGDTIRIK
;
A
#
# COMPACT_ATOMS: atom_id res chain seq x y z
N MET A 1 -18.10 -26.52 17.93
CA MET A 1 -19.27 -26.12 18.77
C MET A 1 -18.70 -25.15 19.82
N TYR A 2 -18.85 -23.85 19.64
CA TYR A 2 -18.35 -22.88 20.63
C TYR A 2 -19.30 -22.93 21.84
N ASN A 3 -18.81 -23.40 23.00
CA ASN A 3 -19.53 -23.27 24.26
C ASN A 3 -19.85 -21.79 24.48
N HIS A 4 -21.10 -21.48 24.74
CA HIS A 4 -21.63 -20.14 24.93
C HIS A 4 -20.91 -19.52 26.16
N ILE A 5 -19.92 -18.61 25.94
CA ILE A 5 -19.31 -17.87 27.04
C ILE A 5 -20.37 -16.94 27.62
N ASN A 6 -20.86 -17.28 28.82
CA ASN A 6 -21.84 -16.49 29.57
C ASN A 6 -21.16 -15.64 30.64
N GLU A 7 -21.92 -14.79 31.31
CA GLU A 7 -21.39 -13.90 32.37
C GLU A 7 -20.84 -14.68 33.56
N GLU A 8 -21.49 -15.80 33.91
CA GLU A 8 -21.06 -16.66 35.01
C GLU A 8 -19.65 -17.24 34.76
N MET A 9 -19.37 -17.67 33.55
CA MET A 9 -18.04 -18.17 33.16
C MET A 9 -17.01 -17.05 33.19
N LEU A 10 -17.35 -15.81 32.79
CA LEU A 10 -16.47 -14.66 32.92
C LEU A 10 -16.22 -14.29 34.39
N PHE A 11 -17.24 -14.37 35.26
CA PHE A 11 -17.04 -14.17 36.71
C PHE A 11 -16.15 -15.23 37.32
N LYS A 12 -16.29 -16.53 36.93
CA LYS A 12 -15.32 -17.56 37.31
C LYS A 12 -13.93 -17.27 36.88
N TYR A 13 -13.76 -16.81 35.65
CA TYR A 13 -12.47 -16.41 35.10
C TYR A 13 -11.85 -15.26 35.89
N PHE A 14 -12.62 -14.23 36.23
CA PHE A 14 -12.15 -13.09 37.04
C PHE A 14 -11.78 -13.48 38.47
N ARG A 15 -12.33 -14.57 39.01
CA ARG A 15 -11.97 -15.12 40.31
C ARG A 15 -10.78 -16.09 40.29
N GLY A 16 -10.28 -16.42 39.07
CA GLY A 16 -9.22 -17.42 38.91
C GLY A 16 -9.67 -18.87 39.18
N GLU A 17 -10.95 -19.15 39.04
CA GLU A 17 -11.60 -20.45 39.31
C GLU A 17 -11.83 -21.30 38.04
N THR A 18 -11.27 -20.86 36.89
CA THR A 18 -11.40 -21.53 35.60
C THR A 18 -10.25 -22.52 35.36
N THR A 19 -10.56 -23.60 34.60
CA THR A 19 -9.58 -24.58 34.13
C THR A 19 -8.77 -24.06 32.93
N GLU A 20 -7.67 -24.72 32.57
CA GLU A 20 -6.86 -24.37 31.38
C GLU A 20 -7.67 -24.47 30.07
N ASP A 21 -8.56 -25.46 29.96
CA ASP A 21 -9.45 -25.60 28.79
C ASP A 21 -10.47 -24.47 28.69
N GLU A 22 -11.05 -24.05 29.83
CA GLU A 22 -11.96 -22.92 29.92
C GLU A 22 -11.25 -21.60 29.57
N ASN A 23 -10.02 -21.40 30.03
CA ASN A 23 -9.18 -20.24 29.68
C ASN A 23 -8.91 -20.19 28.19
N THR A 24 -8.53 -21.29 27.57
CA THR A 24 -8.31 -21.40 26.12
C THR A 24 -9.56 -21.07 25.32
N ASN A 25 -10.74 -21.48 25.80
CA ASN A 25 -12.03 -21.18 25.15
C ASN A 25 -12.38 -19.68 25.25
N ILE A 26 -12.13 -19.06 26.41
CA ILE A 26 -12.31 -17.61 26.62
C ILE A 26 -11.38 -16.82 25.72
N ASP A 27 -10.11 -17.22 25.58
CA ASP A 27 -9.15 -16.58 24.69
C ASP A 27 -9.56 -16.62 23.21
N LYS A 28 -10.01 -17.79 22.73
CA LYS A 28 -10.56 -17.94 21.38
C LYS A 28 -11.81 -17.07 21.16
N TRP A 29 -12.70 -17.00 22.16
CA TRP A 29 -13.89 -16.16 22.10
C TRP A 29 -13.55 -14.67 22.09
N LEU A 30 -12.53 -14.21 22.83
CA LEU A 30 -12.03 -12.84 22.79
C LEU A 30 -11.43 -12.46 21.44
N GLN A 31 -10.74 -13.39 20.78
CA GLN A 31 -10.15 -13.20 19.46
C GLN A 31 -11.21 -13.18 18.34
N ALA A 32 -12.37 -13.77 18.55
CA ALA A 32 -13.41 -13.95 17.52
C ALA A 32 -14.11 -12.64 17.10
N SER A 33 -14.25 -11.62 17.99
CA SER A 33 -14.87 -10.34 17.63
C SER A 33 -14.58 -9.19 18.59
N ASP A 34 -14.66 -7.96 18.10
CA ASP A 34 -14.60 -6.74 18.92
C ASP A 34 -15.78 -6.63 19.91
N SER A 35 -16.93 -7.15 19.54
CA SER A 35 -18.11 -7.23 20.40
C SER A 35 -17.83 -8.06 21.65
N ASN A 36 -17.12 -9.19 21.50
CA ASN A 36 -16.74 -10.06 22.62
C ASN A 36 -15.76 -9.35 23.56
N ARG A 37 -14.80 -8.61 23.01
CA ARG A 37 -13.86 -7.78 23.79
C ARG A 37 -14.57 -6.67 24.55
N LYS A 38 -15.59 -6.05 23.94
CA LYS A 38 -16.40 -5.02 24.59
C LYS A 38 -17.24 -5.63 25.73
N ARG A 39 -17.86 -6.81 25.49
CA ARG A 39 -18.64 -7.52 26.51
C ARG A 39 -17.76 -7.93 27.68
N PHE A 40 -16.58 -8.47 27.44
CA PHE A 40 -15.61 -8.82 28.48
C PHE A 40 -15.27 -7.63 29.37
N ARG A 41 -14.94 -6.47 28.78
CA ARG A 41 -14.64 -5.24 29.53
C ARG A 41 -15.82 -4.76 30.38
N ASN A 42 -17.02 -4.78 29.84
CA ASN A 42 -18.21 -4.38 30.57
C ASN A 42 -18.48 -5.30 31.76
N THR A 43 -18.38 -6.63 31.55
CA THR A 43 -18.57 -7.62 32.63
C THR A 43 -17.48 -7.49 33.70
N PHE A 44 -16.26 -7.19 33.31
CA PHE A 44 -15.17 -6.94 34.25
C PHE A 44 -15.43 -5.69 35.12
N SER A 45 -15.90 -4.58 34.53
CA SER A 45 -16.27 -3.38 35.31
C SER A 45 -17.38 -3.64 36.32
N ILE A 46 -18.36 -4.50 35.97
CA ILE A 46 -19.42 -4.92 36.89
C ILE A 46 -18.82 -5.76 38.03
N PHE A 47 -17.94 -6.71 37.71
CA PHE A 47 -17.26 -7.55 38.70
C PHE A 47 -16.44 -6.69 39.68
N GLU A 48 -15.70 -5.70 39.20
CA GLU A 48 -14.91 -4.77 40.01
C GLU A 48 -15.81 -3.93 40.95
N ALA A 49 -16.93 -3.42 40.43
CA ALA A 49 -17.91 -2.69 41.25
C ALA A 49 -18.52 -3.56 42.36
N LEU A 50 -18.86 -4.83 42.05
CA LEU A 50 -19.36 -5.78 43.04
C LEU A 50 -18.33 -6.18 44.09
N ALA A 51 -17.05 -6.33 43.69
CA ALA A 51 -15.95 -6.63 44.61
C ALA A 51 -15.70 -5.47 45.57
N LEU A 52 -15.83 -4.23 45.12
CA LEU A 52 -15.71 -3.02 45.96
C LEU A 52 -16.87 -2.91 46.97
N THR A 53 -18.14 -3.18 46.54
CA THR A 53 -19.32 -3.17 47.43
C THR A 53 -19.31 -4.32 48.43
N ALA A 54 -18.80 -5.48 48.02
CA ALA A 54 -18.64 -6.62 48.95
C ALA A 54 -17.56 -6.31 50.04
N ALA A 55 -16.52 -5.60 49.68
CA ALA A 55 -15.51 -5.11 50.61
C ALA A 55 -16.10 -4.10 51.60
N GLU A 56 -16.92 -3.14 51.16
CA GLU A 56 -17.59 -2.17 52.06
C GLU A 56 -18.57 -2.84 53.04
N ASN A 57 -19.35 -3.82 52.59
CA ASN A 57 -20.29 -4.57 53.47
C ASN A 57 -19.56 -5.47 54.49
N SER A 58 -18.35 -5.94 54.16
CA SER A 58 -17.53 -6.69 55.13
C SER A 58 -16.97 -5.78 56.26
N TYR A 59 -16.82 -4.49 56.03
CA TYR A 59 -16.39 -3.52 57.03
C TYR A 59 -17.48 -3.19 58.05
N ALA A 60 -18.76 -3.31 57.69
CA ALA A 60 -19.87 -2.96 58.59
C ALA A 60 -20.16 -4.03 59.67
N ASN A 61 -19.65 -5.26 59.55
CA ASN A 61 -20.06 -6.38 60.35
C ASN A 61 -18.96 -7.02 61.23
N SER A 62 -17.74 -6.53 61.28
CA SER A 62 -16.67 -7.13 62.13
C SER A 62 -16.26 -6.22 63.28
N GLY A 63 -16.61 -6.65 64.48
CA GLY A 63 -16.22 -6.06 65.77
C GLY A 63 -14.73 -5.98 65.98
N ARG A 64 -14.35 -4.98 66.76
CA ARG A 64 -13.02 -4.56 67.19
C ARG A 64 -12.05 -5.73 67.50
N GLY A 65 -11.10 -6.03 66.67
CA GLY A 65 -9.98 -6.88 67.07
C GLY A 65 -9.02 -7.38 65.99
N GLN A 66 -9.44 -7.43 64.70
CA GLN A 66 -8.68 -8.15 63.69
C GLN A 66 -8.41 -7.32 62.42
N LYS A 67 -8.51 -6.00 62.49
CA LYS A 67 -8.54 -5.09 61.31
C LYS A 67 -7.24 -4.96 60.51
N ARG A 68 -6.05 -5.24 61.08
CA ARG A 68 -4.77 -5.02 60.34
C ARG A 68 -4.38 -6.17 59.40
N SER A 69 -4.77 -7.40 59.70
CA SER A 69 -4.44 -8.56 58.86
C SER A 69 -5.31 -8.63 57.60
N THR A 70 -6.62 -8.40 57.78
CA THR A 70 -7.62 -8.52 56.68
C THR A 70 -7.45 -7.45 55.60
N ILE A 71 -7.18 -6.20 56.00
CA ILE A 71 -6.90 -5.08 55.09
C ILE A 71 -5.65 -5.36 54.23
N ARG A 72 -4.60 -5.88 54.84
CA ARG A 72 -3.36 -6.22 54.14
C ARG A 72 -3.58 -7.36 53.12
N THR A 73 -4.41 -8.33 53.45
CA THR A 73 -4.76 -9.45 52.56
C THR A 73 -5.62 -8.97 51.36
N ILE A 74 -6.57 -8.07 51.60
CA ILE A 74 -7.41 -7.48 50.55
C ILE A 74 -6.57 -6.60 49.61
N ILE A 75 -5.66 -5.79 50.14
CA ILE A 75 -4.77 -4.95 49.33
C ILE A 75 -3.82 -5.82 48.47
N ILE A 76 -3.31 -6.91 49.02
CA ILE A 76 -2.45 -7.85 48.28
C ILE A 76 -3.25 -8.57 47.21
N ALA A 77 -4.48 -8.98 47.45
CA ALA A 77 -5.36 -9.61 46.45
C ALA A 77 -5.70 -8.63 45.34
N ALA A 78 -6.07 -7.40 45.64
CA ALA A 78 -6.34 -6.35 44.65
C ALA A 78 -5.09 -5.99 43.82
N ALA A 79 -3.93 -5.93 44.44
CA ALA A 79 -2.65 -5.69 43.74
C ALA A 79 -2.29 -6.83 42.78
N ASN A 80 -2.54 -8.09 43.19
CA ASN A 80 -2.31 -9.26 42.33
C ASN A 80 -3.27 -9.26 41.10
N ILE A 81 -4.53 -8.92 41.31
CA ILE A 81 -5.52 -8.81 40.19
C ILE A 81 -5.09 -7.68 39.24
N ALA A 82 -4.70 -6.51 39.77
CA ALA A 82 -4.23 -5.41 38.95
C ALA A 82 -2.95 -5.77 38.15
N ALA A 83 -2.05 -6.53 38.74
CA ALA A 83 -0.83 -7.01 38.08
C ALA A 83 -1.17 -8.00 36.93
N VAL A 84 -2.07 -8.95 37.15
CA VAL A 84 -2.51 -9.90 36.12
C VAL A 84 -3.18 -9.17 34.96
N VAL A 85 -4.04 -8.21 35.26
CA VAL A 85 -4.70 -7.37 34.23
C VAL A 85 -3.68 -6.55 33.44
N ALA A 86 -2.71 -5.95 34.12
CA ALA A 86 -1.65 -5.19 33.47
C ALA A 86 -0.76 -6.06 32.58
N ILE A 87 -0.42 -7.28 33.04
CA ILE A 87 0.34 -8.26 32.24
C ILE A 87 -0.48 -8.70 31.02
N PHE A 88 -1.77 -8.98 31.19
CA PHE A 88 -2.66 -9.40 30.10
C PHE A 88 -2.80 -8.31 29.02
N PHE A 89 -3.09 -7.07 29.41
CA PHE A 89 -3.13 -5.95 28.46
C PHE A 89 -1.76 -5.63 27.85
N GLY A 90 -0.69 -5.80 28.62
CA GLY A 90 0.68 -5.70 28.14
C GLY A 90 0.99 -6.76 27.07
N ALA A 91 0.62 -8.01 27.32
CA ALA A 91 0.81 -9.12 26.40
C ALA A 91 0.01 -8.94 25.09
N ILE A 92 -1.25 -8.47 25.16
CA ILE A 92 -2.07 -8.16 23.97
C ILE A 92 -1.39 -7.05 23.14
N LYS A 93 -0.96 -5.94 23.76
CA LYS A 93 -0.28 -4.85 23.06
C LYS A 93 1.05 -5.27 22.44
N ILE A 94 1.81 -6.13 23.12
CA ILE A 94 3.06 -6.68 22.60
C ILE A 94 2.78 -7.63 21.43
N SER A 95 1.76 -8.49 21.52
CA SER A 95 1.36 -9.41 20.47
C SER A 95 0.88 -8.67 19.22
N GLU A 96 -0.01 -7.68 19.36
CA GLU A 96 -0.47 -6.84 18.23
C GLU A 96 0.71 -6.10 17.55
N LYS A 97 1.65 -5.58 18.33
CA LYS A 97 2.82 -4.89 17.80
C LYS A 97 3.77 -5.85 17.07
N THR A 98 3.95 -7.04 17.58
CA THR A 98 4.85 -8.06 16.99
C THR A 98 4.28 -8.62 15.71
N VAL A 99 2.98 -8.94 15.67
CA VAL A 99 2.29 -9.44 14.47
C VAL A 99 2.25 -8.36 13.38
N SER A 100 1.88 -7.13 13.74
CA SER A 100 1.86 -5.99 12.81
C SER A 100 3.25 -5.70 12.23
N ASN A 101 4.29 -5.73 13.05
CA ASN A 101 5.67 -5.51 12.58
C ASN A 101 6.16 -6.65 11.68
N LYS A 102 5.78 -7.90 11.94
CA LYS A 102 6.16 -9.04 11.12
C LYS A 102 5.46 -9.00 9.75
N LEU A 103 4.17 -8.66 9.72
CA LEU A 103 3.40 -8.52 8.48
C LEU A 103 3.82 -7.29 7.65
N SER A 104 4.19 -6.19 8.29
CA SER A 104 4.71 -5.00 7.59
C SER A 104 6.14 -5.17 7.05
N GLY A 105 6.88 -6.16 7.54
CA GLY A 105 8.20 -6.54 7.03
C GLY A 105 8.17 -7.54 5.87
N THR A 106 7.04 -8.22 5.64
CA THR A 106 6.91 -9.18 4.54
C THR A 106 6.42 -8.44 3.28
N LEU A 107 7.29 -8.38 2.27
CA LEU A 107 6.95 -7.74 0.99
C LEU A 107 6.35 -8.79 0.03
N THR A 108 5.27 -8.39 -0.62
CA THR A 108 4.71 -9.04 -1.80
C THR A 108 5.19 -8.27 -3.03
N SER A 109 5.59 -8.98 -4.09
CA SER A 109 6.01 -8.37 -5.35
C SER A 109 5.10 -8.83 -6.48
N ILE A 110 4.65 -7.88 -7.29
CA ILE A 110 3.88 -8.11 -8.51
C ILE A 110 4.69 -7.56 -9.67
N GLU A 111 4.76 -8.32 -10.75
CA GLU A 111 5.39 -7.92 -12.02
C GLU A 111 4.35 -8.06 -13.13
N VAL A 112 4.24 -7.02 -13.96
CA VAL A 112 3.29 -6.97 -15.07
C VAL A 112 3.98 -7.50 -16.33
N PRO A 113 3.43 -8.53 -17.00
CA PRO A 113 3.97 -9.01 -18.25
C PRO A 113 4.00 -7.93 -19.35
N ALA A 114 4.89 -8.11 -20.34
CA ALA A 114 4.97 -7.22 -21.50
C ALA A 114 3.63 -7.13 -22.22
N GLY A 115 3.24 -5.94 -22.65
CA GLY A 115 1.98 -5.67 -23.36
C GLY A 115 0.74 -5.68 -22.48
N GLN A 116 0.86 -5.85 -21.16
CA GLN A 116 -0.28 -5.87 -20.24
C GLN A 116 -0.26 -4.67 -19.28
N GLN A 117 -1.42 -4.43 -18.67
CA GLN A 117 -1.59 -3.47 -17.58
C GLN A 117 -2.32 -4.17 -16.45
N LEU A 118 -2.07 -3.73 -15.22
CA LEU A 118 -2.68 -4.33 -14.04
C LEU A 118 -3.16 -3.26 -13.07
N ASP A 119 -4.41 -3.36 -12.65
CA ASP A 119 -4.99 -2.52 -11.59
C ASP A 119 -4.99 -3.29 -10.27
N ILE A 120 -4.46 -2.68 -9.22
CA ILE A 120 -4.46 -3.26 -7.87
C ILE A 120 -4.99 -2.25 -6.86
N THR A 121 -5.58 -2.78 -5.78
CA THR A 121 -5.95 -1.98 -4.60
C THR A 121 -5.13 -2.48 -3.41
N LEU A 122 -4.41 -1.56 -2.79
CA LEU A 122 -3.59 -1.82 -1.60
C LEU A 122 -4.45 -1.86 -0.32
N SER A 123 -3.88 -2.34 0.78
CA SER A 123 -4.59 -2.50 2.05
C SER A 123 -5.11 -1.20 2.69
N ASP A 124 -4.60 -0.05 2.27
CA ASP A 124 -5.06 1.28 2.69
C ASP A 124 -6.15 1.89 1.78
N GLY A 125 -6.60 1.15 0.75
CA GLY A 125 -7.54 1.61 -0.25
C GLY A 125 -6.91 2.42 -1.39
N THR A 126 -5.58 2.62 -1.41
CA THR A 126 -4.86 3.22 -2.52
C THR A 126 -4.99 2.35 -3.77
N THR A 127 -5.36 2.93 -4.91
CA THR A 127 -5.37 2.23 -6.19
C THR A 127 -4.12 2.56 -6.99
N VAL A 128 -3.54 1.52 -7.60
CA VAL A 128 -2.34 1.62 -8.43
C VAL A 128 -2.63 0.92 -9.76
N LYS A 129 -2.45 1.65 -10.86
CA LYS A 129 -2.42 1.08 -12.20
C LYS A 129 -0.95 0.92 -12.59
N LEU A 130 -0.54 -0.31 -12.88
CA LEU A 130 0.81 -0.68 -13.31
C LEU A 130 0.85 -0.84 -14.82
N ASN A 131 1.84 -0.22 -15.47
CA ASN A 131 2.05 -0.37 -16.90
C ASN A 131 2.90 -1.60 -17.22
N SER A 132 2.97 -1.95 -18.49
CA SER A 132 3.74 -3.06 -19.05
C SER A 132 5.19 -3.07 -18.51
N GLY A 133 5.64 -4.23 -18.05
CA GLY A 133 6.97 -4.43 -17.48
C GLY A 133 7.19 -3.82 -16.08
N ALA A 134 6.19 -3.16 -15.51
CA ALA A 134 6.33 -2.57 -14.19
C ALA A 134 6.35 -3.64 -13.09
N ARG A 135 7.16 -3.39 -12.06
CA ARG A 135 7.23 -4.19 -10.84
C ARG A 135 6.94 -3.33 -9.62
N LEU A 136 5.99 -3.77 -8.80
CA LEU A 136 5.66 -3.13 -7.53
C LEU A 136 5.86 -4.10 -6.39
N SER A 137 6.63 -3.68 -5.38
CA SER A 137 6.80 -4.43 -4.13
C SER A 137 6.21 -3.64 -2.97
N TYR A 138 5.33 -4.26 -2.20
CA TYR A 138 4.59 -3.62 -1.11
C TYR A 138 4.32 -4.61 0.02
N PRO A 139 4.16 -4.15 1.28
CA PRO A 139 3.80 -5.02 2.40
C PRO A 139 2.31 -5.37 2.36
N VAL A 140 1.95 -6.57 2.84
CA VAL A 140 0.54 -6.97 2.98
C VAL A 140 -0.24 -6.02 3.90
N VAL A 141 0.44 -5.51 4.94
CA VAL A 141 -0.10 -4.50 5.86
C VAL A 141 0.94 -3.40 6.03
N PHE A 142 0.55 -2.15 5.84
CA PHE A 142 1.44 -1.01 6.04
C PHE A 142 1.83 -0.81 7.51
N SER A 143 3.01 -0.25 7.72
CA SER A 143 3.48 0.12 9.06
C SER A 143 2.65 1.27 9.64
N LYS A 144 2.69 1.43 10.97
CA LYS A 144 2.01 2.57 11.66
C LYS A 144 2.76 3.91 11.50
N LYS A 145 3.91 3.94 10.81
CA LYS A 145 4.72 5.14 10.63
C LYS A 145 4.58 5.73 9.23
N GLN A 146 4.52 4.87 8.22
CA GLN A 146 4.40 5.27 6.81
C GLN A 146 3.95 4.08 5.96
N ARG A 147 3.34 4.37 4.82
CA ARG A 147 2.91 3.43 3.78
C ARG A 147 3.98 3.40 2.69
N THR A 148 4.84 2.39 2.68
CA THR A 148 5.97 2.35 1.74
C THR A 148 5.77 1.27 0.70
N VAL A 149 6.02 1.61 -0.57
CA VAL A 149 6.09 0.69 -1.71
C VAL A 149 7.37 0.94 -2.49
N ASN A 150 7.87 -0.07 -3.23
CA ASN A 150 9.00 0.08 -4.13
C ASN A 150 8.51 -0.14 -5.56
N LEU A 151 8.89 0.77 -6.48
CA LEU A 151 8.49 0.74 -7.88
C LEU A 151 9.72 0.68 -8.79
N THR A 152 9.63 -0.20 -9.80
CA THR A 152 10.43 -0.18 -11.02
C THR A 152 9.47 -0.17 -12.20
N GLY A 153 9.76 0.61 -13.23
CA GLY A 153 8.85 0.78 -14.37
C GLY A 153 7.90 1.95 -14.19
N GLU A 154 6.71 1.88 -14.81
CA GLU A 154 5.73 2.97 -14.81
C GLU A 154 4.46 2.59 -14.08
N ALA A 155 3.99 3.50 -13.22
CA ALA A 155 2.74 3.33 -12.49
C ALA A 155 2.02 4.65 -12.24
N TYR A 156 0.70 4.59 -12.30
CA TYR A 156 -0.20 5.65 -11.86
C TYR A 156 -0.77 5.31 -10.49
N PHE A 157 -0.68 6.25 -9.56
CA PHE A 157 -1.16 6.13 -8.19
C PHE A 157 -2.35 7.06 -7.94
N SER A 158 -3.40 6.53 -7.32
CA SER A 158 -4.46 7.32 -6.68
C SER A 158 -4.45 6.97 -5.20
N VAL A 159 -3.71 7.77 -4.43
CA VAL A 159 -3.42 7.50 -3.02
C VAL A 159 -4.53 7.98 -2.12
N THR A 160 -5.01 7.10 -1.25
CA THR A 160 -5.98 7.43 -0.20
C THR A 160 -5.43 8.48 0.76
N HIS A 161 -6.24 9.53 1.03
CA HIS A 161 -5.80 10.65 1.85
C HIS A 161 -5.66 10.28 3.33
N ASP A 162 -4.45 10.44 3.88
CA ASP A 162 -4.16 10.35 5.31
C ASP A 162 -3.00 11.29 5.68
N LYS A 163 -3.32 12.36 6.42
CA LYS A 163 -2.33 13.37 6.86
C LYS A 163 -1.33 12.82 7.88
N ASN A 164 -1.72 11.79 8.64
CA ASN A 164 -0.92 11.25 9.74
C ASN A 164 -0.03 10.09 9.31
N LEU A 165 -0.33 9.46 8.14
CA LEU A 165 0.37 8.29 7.65
C LEU A 165 0.83 8.51 6.20
N PRO A 166 2.01 9.12 5.98
CA PRO A 166 2.52 9.40 4.63
C PRO A 166 2.64 8.15 3.77
N PHE A 167 2.37 8.29 2.47
CA PHE A 167 2.64 7.28 1.46
C PHE A 167 3.95 7.60 0.75
N VAL A 168 4.84 6.62 0.62
CA VAL A 168 6.18 6.78 0.06
C VAL A 168 6.39 5.75 -1.05
N VAL A 169 6.62 6.22 -2.26
CA VAL A 169 7.10 5.38 -3.37
C VAL A 169 8.61 5.50 -3.45
N LYS A 170 9.30 4.40 -3.25
CA LYS A 170 10.75 4.30 -3.41
C LYS A 170 11.11 3.85 -4.80
N THR A 171 12.06 4.51 -5.43
CA THR A 171 12.59 4.19 -6.74
C THR A 171 14.11 4.18 -6.70
N PHE A 172 14.76 3.81 -7.82
CA PHE A 172 16.22 3.87 -7.95
C PHE A 172 16.77 5.30 -7.85
N ALA A 173 15.97 6.30 -8.24
CA ALA A 173 16.42 7.70 -8.37
C ALA A 173 16.05 8.56 -7.16
N SER A 174 14.85 8.35 -6.57
CA SER A 174 14.32 9.26 -5.55
C SER A 174 13.20 8.62 -4.74
N ASP A 175 12.95 9.16 -3.55
CA ASP A 175 11.77 8.89 -2.75
C ASP A 175 10.67 9.90 -3.11
N ILE A 176 9.43 9.41 -3.31
CA ILE A 176 8.26 10.21 -3.66
C ILE A 176 7.28 10.13 -2.50
N LYS A 177 7.07 11.25 -1.80
CA LYS A 177 6.26 11.30 -0.58
C LYS A 177 4.99 12.12 -0.79
N VAL A 178 3.83 11.53 -0.44
CA VAL A 178 2.50 12.12 -0.58
C VAL A 178 1.63 11.84 0.65
N LEU A 179 0.52 12.58 0.78
CA LEU A 179 -0.47 12.38 1.84
C LEU A 179 -1.86 11.95 1.31
N GLY A 180 -2.10 12.11 0.00
CA GLY A 180 -3.37 11.81 -0.68
C GLY A 180 -3.37 12.55 -2.01
N THR A 181 -3.00 11.87 -3.10
CA THR A 181 -2.51 12.53 -4.31
C THR A 181 -2.71 11.59 -5.49
N LYS A 182 -3.00 12.16 -6.68
CA LYS A 182 -3.00 11.43 -7.95
C LYS A 182 -1.77 11.85 -8.77
N PHE A 183 -0.92 10.89 -9.11
CA PHE A 183 0.33 11.15 -9.80
C PHE A 183 0.80 9.93 -10.60
N ASN A 184 1.59 10.17 -11.65
CA ASN A 184 2.27 9.15 -12.44
C ASN A 184 3.75 9.12 -12.08
N VAL A 185 4.35 7.95 -12.09
CA VAL A 185 5.79 7.74 -11.87
C VAL A 185 6.33 6.89 -13.00
N ILE A 186 7.41 7.33 -13.61
CA ILE A 186 8.30 6.53 -14.45
C ILE A 186 9.61 6.34 -13.69
N ALA A 187 10.05 5.10 -13.53
CA ALA A 187 11.28 4.74 -12.83
C ALA A 187 11.94 3.53 -13.50
N GLU A 188 12.49 3.74 -14.69
CA GLU A 188 13.18 2.71 -15.50
C GLU A 188 14.69 2.74 -15.23
N GLU A 189 15.16 1.85 -14.39
CA GLU A 189 16.55 1.81 -13.98
C GLU A 189 17.51 1.51 -15.13
N SER A 190 17.08 0.69 -16.10
CA SER A 190 17.87 0.29 -17.26
C SER A 190 18.23 1.46 -18.20
N SER A 191 17.28 2.36 -18.44
CA SER A 191 17.47 3.57 -19.25
C SER A 191 17.84 4.80 -18.42
N LYS A 192 17.80 4.69 -17.07
CA LYS A 192 17.91 5.79 -16.11
C LYS A 192 16.82 6.85 -16.31
N ASP A 193 15.69 6.45 -16.85
CA ASP A 193 14.55 7.33 -17.06
C ASP A 193 13.74 7.43 -15.79
N PHE A 194 13.60 8.66 -15.27
CA PHE A 194 12.85 8.96 -14.07
C PHE A 194 12.03 10.23 -14.26
N SER A 195 10.74 10.10 -14.01
CA SER A 195 9.84 11.25 -13.91
C SER A 195 8.68 11.02 -12.96
N VAL A 196 8.18 12.10 -12.37
CA VAL A 196 7.02 12.15 -11.50
C VAL A 196 6.11 13.28 -11.95
N SER A 197 4.93 12.95 -12.47
CA SER A 197 3.96 13.93 -12.99
C SER A 197 2.77 14.03 -12.03
N LEU A 198 2.50 15.22 -11.52
CA LEU A 198 1.44 15.46 -10.55
C LEU A 198 0.15 15.91 -11.23
N ILE A 199 -0.94 15.16 -10.97
CA ILE A 199 -2.28 15.44 -11.48
C ILE A 199 -3.12 16.20 -10.44
N GLU A 200 -3.16 15.70 -9.21
CA GLU A 200 -4.00 16.27 -8.14
C GLU A 200 -3.30 16.14 -6.79
N GLY A 201 -3.35 17.18 -5.97
CA GLY A 201 -2.79 17.19 -4.61
C GLY A 201 -1.41 17.84 -4.53
N SER A 202 -0.46 17.20 -3.84
CA SER A 202 0.92 17.67 -3.65
C SER A 202 1.87 16.50 -3.53
N VAL A 203 3.02 16.58 -4.18
CA VAL A 203 4.07 15.56 -4.17
C VAL A 203 5.39 16.17 -3.76
N ARG A 204 6.08 15.55 -2.82
CA ARG A 204 7.50 15.83 -2.54
C ARG A 204 8.33 14.74 -3.18
N VAL A 205 9.21 15.11 -4.11
CA VAL A 205 10.19 14.23 -4.76
C VAL A 205 11.56 14.61 -4.25
N GLY A 206 12.34 13.68 -3.75
CA GLY A 206 13.68 14.01 -3.28
C GLY A 206 14.40 12.86 -2.58
N ASN A 207 15.67 13.08 -2.34
CA ASN A 207 16.56 12.23 -1.56
C ASN A 207 17.14 13.01 -0.38
N SER A 208 18.29 12.57 0.18
CA SER A 208 18.99 13.26 1.27
C SER A 208 19.62 14.60 0.88
N GLU A 209 19.89 14.84 -0.41
CA GLU A 209 20.65 15.98 -0.89
C GLU A 209 19.76 17.07 -1.48
N GLU A 210 18.71 16.68 -2.22
CA GLU A 210 17.79 17.61 -2.87
C GLU A 210 16.34 17.16 -2.77
N SER A 211 15.42 18.12 -2.76
CA SER A 211 13.99 17.82 -2.82
C SER A 211 13.19 18.90 -3.53
N LEU A 212 12.21 18.48 -4.34
CA LEU A 212 11.25 19.33 -5.02
C LEU A 212 9.84 19.12 -4.47
N LEU A 213 9.08 20.20 -4.34
CA LEU A 213 7.65 20.15 -4.08
C LEU A 213 6.92 20.46 -5.39
N LEU A 214 6.08 19.51 -5.84
CA LEU A 214 5.27 19.65 -7.04
C LEU A 214 3.88 20.14 -6.71
N LYS A 215 3.34 20.98 -7.60
CA LYS A 215 1.94 21.39 -7.70
C LYS A 215 1.28 20.68 -8.89
N PRO A 216 -0.05 20.64 -8.96
CA PRO A 216 -0.76 20.06 -10.10
C PRO A 216 -0.25 20.63 -11.43
N ASN A 217 -0.11 19.74 -12.43
CA ASN A 217 0.45 20.00 -13.76
C ASN A 217 1.97 20.32 -13.77
N GLU A 218 2.69 19.97 -12.70
CA GLU A 218 4.16 19.99 -12.67
C GLU A 218 4.71 18.56 -12.72
N THR A 219 5.88 18.41 -13.37
CA THR A 219 6.61 17.16 -13.49
C THR A 219 8.04 17.36 -13.00
N ALA A 220 8.53 16.47 -12.14
CA ALA A 220 9.93 16.36 -11.79
C ALA A 220 10.58 15.27 -12.64
N SER A 221 11.76 15.54 -13.21
CA SER A 221 12.54 14.59 -14.00
C SER A 221 14.01 14.62 -13.58
N LEU A 222 14.71 13.52 -13.81
CA LEU A 222 16.16 13.45 -13.59
C LEU A 222 16.90 13.89 -14.85
N ILE A 223 17.58 15.02 -14.79
CA ILE A 223 18.37 15.59 -15.91
C ILE A 223 19.81 15.75 -15.45
N GLY A 224 20.74 15.03 -16.10
CA GLY A 224 22.15 15.10 -15.71
C GLY A 224 22.46 14.68 -14.28
N GLY A 225 21.60 13.85 -13.67
CA GLY A 225 21.74 13.39 -12.28
C GLY A 225 21.08 14.31 -11.25
N HIS A 226 20.47 15.41 -11.67
CA HIS A 226 19.77 16.36 -10.79
C HIS A 226 18.27 16.40 -11.05
N LEU A 227 17.49 16.67 -10.01
CA LEU A 227 16.05 16.84 -10.13
C LEU A 227 15.71 18.19 -10.75
N ALA A 228 15.08 18.17 -11.91
CA ALA A 228 14.57 19.36 -12.60
C ALA A 228 13.04 19.35 -12.64
N LYS A 229 12.44 20.55 -12.59
CA LYS A 229 10.99 20.72 -12.63
C LYS A 229 10.55 21.38 -13.94
N THR A 230 9.51 20.82 -14.56
CA THR A 230 8.84 21.35 -15.76
C THR A 230 7.34 21.46 -15.52
N THR A 231 6.62 22.16 -16.42
CA THR A 231 5.18 22.41 -16.28
C THR A 231 4.46 22.09 -17.59
N GLY A 232 3.21 21.60 -17.50
CA GLY A 232 2.29 21.57 -18.65
C GLY A 232 2.12 20.21 -19.34
N GLN A 233 2.64 19.10 -18.81
CA GLN A 233 2.58 17.79 -19.48
C GLN A 233 1.84 16.68 -18.72
N SER A 234 1.47 16.88 -17.45
CA SER A 234 0.95 15.82 -16.58
C SER A 234 -0.29 15.11 -17.11
N ALA A 235 -1.14 15.79 -17.89
CA ALA A 235 -2.32 15.17 -18.51
C ALA A 235 -1.95 14.18 -19.63
N ARG A 236 -0.86 14.43 -20.35
CA ARG A 236 -0.35 13.55 -21.42
C ARG A 236 0.33 12.32 -20.83
N ASP A 237 1.04 12.48 -19.73
CA ASP A 237 1.78 11.41 -19.05
C ASP A 237 0.87 10.30 -18.51
N ILE A 238 -0.45 10.53 -18.42
CA ILE A 238 -1.43 9.54 -17.96
C ILE A 238 -2.34 8.97 -19.07
N LEU A 239 -2.14 9.32 -20.36
CA LEU A 239 -2.95 8.82 -21.46
C LEU A 239 -2.88 7.30 -21.59
N TRP A 240 -1.75 6.71 -21.26
CA TRP A 240 -1.57 5.27 -21.22
C TRP A 240 -2.57 4.55 -20.30
N THR A 241 -3.00 5.20 -19.21
CA THR A 241 -4.01 4.63 -18.30
C THR A 241 -5.37 4.41 -18.95
N LYS A 242 -5.61 5.09 -20.08
CA LYS A 242 -6.80 4.99 -20.92
C LYS A 242 -6.56 4.13 -22.17
N GLY A 243 -5.37 3.49 -22.27
CA GLY A 243 -4.98 2.75 -23.44
C GLY A 243 -4.70 3.62 -24.69
N ILE A 244 -4.25 4.85 -24.48
CA ILE A 244 -3.95 5.83 -25.54
C ILE A 244 -2.46 6.09 -25.61
N ILE A 245 -1.89 6.02 -26.82
CA ILE A 245 -0.53 6.40 -27.16
C ILE A 245 -0.59 7.69 -27.98
N GLU A 246 -0.01 8.77 -27.45
CA GLU A 246 0.16 10.01 -28.19
C GLU A 246 1.35 9.88 -29.14
N ILE A 247 1.15 10.30 -30.42
CA ILE A 247 2.16 10.19 -31.48
C ILE A 247 2.75 11.53 -31.93
N GLY A 248 2.22 12.65 -31.43
CA GLY A 248 2.66 13.98 -31.82
C GLY A 248 3.97 14.40 -31.19
N GLY A 249 4.90 14.92 -32.00
CA GLY A 249 6.16 15.49 -31.51
C GLY A 249 7.16 14.49 -30.95
N ILE A 250 6.95 13.19 -31.18
CA ILE A 250 7.83 12.09 -30.75
C ILE A 250 8.67 11.59 -31.93
N SER A 251 9.89 11.13 -31.71
CA SER A 251 10.68 10.48 -32.76
C SER A 251 10.09 9.12 -33.13
N PHE A 252 10.34 8.67 -34.38
CA PHE A 252 9.90 7.33 -34.79
C PHE A 252 10.45 6.23 -33.89
N SER A 253 11.73 6.33 -33.51
CA SER A 253 12.39 5.35 -32.63
C SER A 253 11.75 5.30 -31.23
N ASP A 254 11.47 6.46 -30.64
CA ASP A 254 10.84 6.53 -29.32
C ASP A 254 9.39 6.03 -29.36
N LEU A 255 8.70 6.28 -30.49
CA LEU A 255 7.34 5.74 -30.71
C LEU A 255 7.37 4.22 -30.82
N MET A 256 8.35 3.65 -31.56
CA MET A 256 8.52 2.19 -31.64
C MET A 256 8.82 1.58 -30.27
N ALA A 257 9.63 2.20 -29.45
CA ALA A 257 9.86 1.77 -28.09
C ALA A 257 8.59 1.80 -27.22
N LYS A 258 7.73 2.83 -27.38
CA LYS A 258 6.41 2.85 -26.75
C LYS A 258 5.51 1.73 -27.25
N PHE A 259 5.55 1.41 -28.54
CA PHE A 259 4.78 0.32 -29.14
C PHE A 259 5.24 -1.03 -28.62
N GLU A 260 6.57 -1.28 -28.55
CA GLU A 260 7.10 -2.50 -27.95
C GLU A 260 6.56 -2.71 -26.53
N LYS A 261 6.62 -1.67 -25.70
CA LYS A 261 6.12 -1.70 -24.32
C LYS A 261 4.60 -1.93 -24.27
N SER A 262 3.85 -1.21 -25.09
CA SER A 262 2.38 -1.21 -25.02
C SER A 262 1.72 -2.45 -25.64
N PHE A 263 2.32 -3.02 -26.68
CA PHE A 263 1.79 -4.18 -27.40
C PHE A 263 2.49 -5.49 -27.03
N GLY A 264 3.60 -5.45 -26.27
CA GLY A 264 4.35 -6.64 -25.89
C GLY A 264 5.04 -7.33 -27.05
N VAL A 265 5.44 -6.58 -28.06
CA VAL A 265 6.15 -7.07 -29.26
C VAL A 265 7.57 -6.53 -29.28
N ARG A 266 8.44 -7.17 -30.04
CA ARG A 266 9.79 -6.66 -30.34
C ARG A 266 9.78 -5.96 -31.69
N ILE A 267 10.30 -4.72 -31.79
CA ILE A 267 10.39 -3.96 -33.02
C ILE A 267 11.85 -3.70 -33.38
N ILE A 268 12.27 -4.16 -34.55
CA ILE A 268 13.64 -3.99 -35.07
C ILE A 268 13.57 -3.02 -36.24
N ILE A 269 14.29 -1.90 -36.16
CA ILE A 269 14.45 -0.98 -37.27
C ILE A 269 15.63 -1.47 -38.11
N ASP A 270 15.31 -2.18 -39.23
CA ASP A 270 16.28 -2.83 -40.11
C ASP A 270 16.55 -1.93 -41.32
N ARG A 271 17.06 -0.73 -41.05
CA ARG A 271 17.44 0.28 -42.04
C ARG A 271 18.47 1.26 -41.50
N PRO A 272 19.26 1.92 -42.37
CA PRO A 272 20.38 2.79 -41.94
C PRO A 272 19.99 3.96 -41.05
N ALA A 273 18.75 4.47 -41.23
CA ALA A 273 18.20 5.57 -40.43
C ALA A 273 16.72 5.32 -40.15
N ALA A 274 16.28 5.66 -38.93
CA ALA A 274 14.86 5.62 -38.59
C ALA A 274 14.05 6.55 -39.52
N PRO A 275 12.83 6.15 -39.93
CA PRO A 275 11.94 7.00 -40.70
C PRO A 275 11.66 8.34 -39.99
N ALA A 276 11.53 9.42 -40.77
CA ALA A 276 11.04 10.67 -40.24
C ALA A 276 9.53 10.58 -39.97
N LEU A 277 9.11 10.96 -38.77
CA LEU A 277 7.70 11.03 -38.43
C LEU A 277 7.26 12.50 -38.45
N ASN A 278 6.53 12.89 -39.50
CA ASN A 278 6.01 14.25 -39.65
C ASN A 278 4.59 14.34 -39.08
N CYS A 279 4.48 14.30 -37.74
CA CYS A 279 3.21 14.35 -37.06
C CYS A 279 3.25 15.37 -35.92
N THR A 280 2.38 16.38 -35.97
CA THR A 280 2.27 17.40 -34.92
C THR A 280 1.31 17.03 -33.79
N GLY A 281 0.48 15.99 -33.99
CA GLY A 281 -0.47 15.49 -33.03
C GLY A 281 -1.19 14.27 -33.55
N GLY A 282 -1.80 13.51 -32.65
CA GLY A 282 -2.57 12.30 -32.97
C GLY A 282 -2.49 11.30 -31.81
N GLU A 283 -3.46 10.42 -31.76
CA GLU A 283 -3.60 9.41 -30.74
C GLU A 283 -3.87 8.04 -31.40
N ILE A 284 -3.24 6.99 -30.86
CA ILE A 284 -3.47 5.60 -31.22
C ILE A 284 -4.03 4.87 -30.01
N ARG A 285 -5.09 4.09 -30.19
CA ARG A 285 -5.65 3.25 -29.14
C ARG A 285 -4.98 1.89 -29.16
N ILE A 286 -4.52 1.44 -28.02
CA ILE A 286 -3.87 0.13 -27.85
C ILE A 286 -4.84 -1.00 -28.25
N ASN A 287 -6.13 -0.85 -27.96
CA ASN A 287 -7.14 -1.86 -28.29
C ASN A 287 -7.35 -2.10 -29.79
N ASP A 288 -6.92 -1.16 -30.65
CA ASP A 288 -7.02 -1.33 -32.11
C ASP A 288 -5.91 -2.25 -32.66
N GLY A 289 -4.92 -2.58 -31.83
CA GLY A 289 -3.84 -3.51 -32.13
C GLY A 289 -2.67 -2.88 -32.89
N ILE A 290 -1.51 -3.56 -32.82
CA ILE A 290 -0.24 -3.08 -33.40
C ILE A 290 -0.28 -2.94 -34.91
N ASP A 291 -0.95 -3.86 -35.61
CA ASP A 291 -1.04 -3.82 -37.08
C ASP A 291 -1.84 -2.59 -37.59
N TYR A 292 -2.89 -2.21 -36.85
CA TYR A 292 -3.62 -0.97 -37.14
C TYR A 292 -2.73 0.25 -36.87
N ALA A 293 -2.04 0.27 -35.73
CA ALA A 293 -1.13 1.34 -35.35
C ALA A 293 -0.04 1.57 -36.41
N LEU A 294 0.60 0.50 -36.91
CA LEU A 294 1.60 0.58 -37.97
C LEU A 294 1.03 1.04 -39.28
N LYS A 295 -0.18 0.59 -39.69
CA LYS A 295 -0.86 1.07 -40.90
C LYS A 295 -1.15 2.56 -40.82
N VAL A 296 -1.58 3.08 -39.68
CA VAL A 296 -1.79 4.52 -39.49
C VAL A 296 -0.48 5.28 -39.67
N LEU A 297 0.63 4.77 -39.12
CA LEU A 297 1.93 5.40 -39.26
C LEU A 297 2.49 5.37 -40.68
N GLN A 298 2.16 4.37 -41.49
CA GLN A 298 2.53 4.32 -42.90
C GLN A 298 1.91 5.46 -43.74
N HIS A 299 0.84 6.09 -43.27
CA HIS A 299 0.29 7.32 -43.91
C HIS A 299 1.08 8.59 -43.52
N LEU A 300 1.88 8.52 -42.42
CA LEU A 300 2.61 9.65 -41.87
C LEU A 300 4.13 9.56 -42.10
N SER A 301 4.62 8.38 -42.50
CA SER A 301 6.05 8.08 -42.62
C SER A 301 6.27 6.97 -43.64
N ASP A 302 7.34 7.07 -44.43
CA ASP A 302 7.68 6.10 -45.48
C ASP A 302 8.47 4.92 -44.91
N PHE A 303 7.78 3.80 -44.71
CA PHE A 303 8.37 2.52 -44.29
C PHE A 303 7.44 1.35 -44.68
N SER A 304 8.02 0.17 -44.78
CA SER A 304 7.31 -1.09 -44.78
C SER A 304 7.64 -1.91 -43.53
N TYR A 305 6.84 -2.92 -43.25
CA TYR A 305 7.16 -3.80 -42.12
C TYR A 305 6.81 -5.24 -42.45
N GLU A 306 7.54 -6.13 -41.81
CA GLU A 306 7.28 -7.57 -41.83
C GLU A 306 7.14 -8.09 -40.40
N ARG A 307 6.18 -8.98 -40.20
CA ARG A 307 5.96 -9.64 -38.93
C ARG A 307 6.52 -11.05 -38.96
N SER A 308 7.23 -11.50 -37.94
CA SER A 308 7.70 -12.86 -37.80
C SER A 308 6.55 -13.88 -37.74
N ALA A 309 6.83 -15.13 -38.04
CA ALA A 309 5.82 -16.19 -38.07
C ALA A 309 5.18 -16.46 -36.69
N ASP A 310 5.90 -16.23 -35.62
CA ASP A 310 5.42 -16.31 -34.23
C ASP A 310 4.60 -15.09 -33.79
N GLY A 311 4.63 -14.02 -34.60
CA GLY A 311 3.91 -12.80 -34.32
C GLY A 311 4.57 -11.85 -33.32
N ASP A 312 5.69 -12.22 -32.72
CA ASP A 312 6.29 -11.50 -31.60
C ASP A 312 7.33 -10.45 -32.03
N THR A 313 7.85 -10.56 -33.27
CA THR A 313 8.85 -9.63 -33.80
C THR A 313 8.36 -8.93 -35.05
N ILE A 314 8.53 -7.61 -35.11
CA ILE A 314 8.22 -6.75 -36.24
C ILE A 314 9.50 -6.13 -36.76
N ARG A 315 9.79 -6.26 -38.07
CA ARG A 315 10.94 -5.62 -38.70
C ARG A 315 10.47 -4.45 -39.58
N ILE A 316 10.96 -3.27 -39.27
CA ILE A 316 10.73 -2.04 -40.05
C ILE A 316 11.81 -1.95 -41.13
N LYS A 317 11.38 -1.82 -42.38
CA LYS A 317 12.23 -1.76 -43.60
C LYS A 317 12.12 -0.42 -44.31
#